data_a38f5e6625350bea203984fe970fa08c
#
_entry.id   a38f5e6625350bea203984fe970fa08c
#
_cell.length_a   1.000
_cell.length_b   1.000
_cell.length_c   1.000
_cell.angle_alpha   90.00
_cell.angle_beta   90.00
_cell.angle_gamma   90.00
#
_symmetry.space_group_name_H-M   'P 1'
#
loop_
_entity.id
_entity.type
_entity.pdbx_description
1 polymer ?
#
loop_
_entity_poly.entity_id
_entity_poly.type
_entity_poly.pdbx_seq_one_letter_code
_entity_poly.pdbx_strand_id
1 'polypeptide(L)'
;CVVGSFDNLNPFILRSLRTTARGMMDQAFGNLVFEPLMQRNYDEAFSLYGLLADTADMDPERKSIEFHLDPRAKWSDGEPVTPEDVLFTYDVFTEKGRPPYSQRMKAIAKLEKTGERSVRFTFNEKADREFPLIIALTPIIPKHAFNKDTFDRTTLKPVIGSGPYKVAQVVPGQRIVFKRNPDYWGKDVPSKRGFDNYDQITIEYFLNANAKQEAFKKGICAIDDDSDPVKRERDLDFPAFHRGEIIAETFDTGIPPVVNGFLFNTRLPKFSNPVVRRALGMLYDFEWANKNLFGGKYTRTMSFWQNSELSALGHPASEKEKALLAPYPGRVPADVMDGTYRPPVTDGSGQDRKVLKAAFELLKSAGYTVQDGAMLDPEGKPFGFEILTASQDEERLAAIYQRTLEKLGIDVGIRSLDGDQIQSRKQRFDFEVLVGSTGFNNSLSPGIEQTGRWGSAAAKAEGSFNLAGVADPAVDAAIEAMLRARSKEDSVAAVRVLDRLLISGNYMVPTQHNNQQWLAYWNYLEHPQKTPIYGYQLPTWWRKPK
;
A
#
# COMPACT_ATOMS: atom_id res chain seq x y z
N CYS A 1 16.53 -7.57 -10.18
CA CYS A 1 16.71 -8.84 -9.45
C CYS A 1 15.66 -8.98 -8.35
N VAL A 2 15.20 -10.19 -8.07
CA VAL A 2 14.09 -10.48 -7.16
C VAL A 2 14.47 -11.64 -6.25
N VAL A 3 14.05 -11.58 -4.98
CA VAL A 3 14.14 -12.73 -4.06
C VAL A 3 12.89 -13.58 -4.24
N GLY A 4 13.07 -14.89 -4.37
CA GLY A 4 12.01 -15.87 -4.54
C GLY A 4 12.14 -16.68 -5.81
N SER A 5 11.02 -17.14 -6.34
CA SER A 5 10.93 -17.99 -7.53
C SER A 5 9.55 -17.80 -8.17
N PHE A 6 9.37 -18.27 -9.40
CA PHE A 6 8.09 -18.23 -10.09
C PHE A 6 7.80 -19.55 -10.80
N ASP A 7 6.52 -19.85 -10.98
CA ASP A 7 6.03 -21.04 -11.69
C ASP A 7 4.92 -20.69 -12.70
N ASN A 8 4.64 -19.39 -12.91
CA ASN A 8 3.52 -18.95 -13.71
C ASN A 8 3.79 -17.59 -14.37
N LEU A 9 3.41 -17.46 -15.64
CA LEU A 9 3.41 -16.20 -16.41
C LEU A 9 2.04 -15.52 -16.48
N ASN A 10 0.96 -16.20 -16.04
CA ASN A 10 -0.36 -15.58 -16.00
C ASN A 10 -0.56 -14.83 -14.67
N PRO A 11 -0.54 -13.47 -14.65
CA PRO A 11 -0.63 -12.70 -13.41
C PRO A 11 -2.06 -12.58 -12.86
N PHE A 12 -3.05 -13.11 -13.55
CA PHE A 12 -4.47 -12.88 -13.26
C PHE A 12 -5.14 -14.00 -12.45
N ILE A 13 -4.42 -15.09 -12.17
CA ILE A 13 -4.96 -16.27 -11.48
C ILE A 13 -4.39 -16.46 -10.07
N LEU A 14 -5.10 -17.24 -9.25
CA LEU A 14 -4.74 -17.51 -7.86
C LEU A 14 -3.91 -18.79 -7.67
N ARG A 15 -3.91 -19.71 -8.64
CA ARG A 15 -3.38 -21.08 -8.49
C ARG A 15 -1.86 -21.22 -8.59
N SER A 16 -1.11 -20.15 -8.45
CA SER A 16 0.34 -20.23 -8.37
C SER A 16 0.76 -20.72 -6.98
N LEU A 17 1.54 -21.78 -6.90
CA LEU A 17 2.14 -22.27 -5.65
C LEU A 17 3.34 -21.42 -5.22
N ARG A 18 3.85 -20.60 -6.15
CA ARG A 18 4.94 -19.66 -5.96
C ARG A 18 4.51 -18.28 -6.43
N THR A 19 5.40 -17.31 -6.39
CA THR A 19 5.08 -15.97 -6.89
C THR A 19 4.87 -15.99 -8.41
N THR A 20 3.94 -15.16 -8.88
CA THR A 20 3.80 -14.90 -10.31
C THR A 20 5.05 -14.18 -10.83
N ALA A 21 5.40 -14.46 -12.07
CA ALA A 21 6.52 -13.82 -12.74
C ALA A 21 6.42 -12.28 -12.70
N ARG A 22 7.49 -11.64 -12.25
CA ARG A 22 7.59 -10.17 -12.21
C ARG A 22 7.73 -9.61 -13.63
N GLY A 23 7.34 -8.36 -13.82
CA GLY A 23 7.41 -7.66 -15.11
C GLY A 23 6.22 -7.89 -16.03
N MET A 24 5.45 -8.97 -15.87
CA MET A 24 4.26 -9.22 -16.67
C MET A 24 3.23 -8.11 -16.48
N MET A 25 2.98 -7.78 -15.20
CA MET A 25 2.15 -6.69 -14.72
C MET A 25 2.67 -6.30 -13.34
N ASP A 26 3.45 -5.24 -13.25
CA ASP A 26 4.16 -4.88 -12.02
C ASP A 26 4.41 -3.37 -11.96
N GLN A 27 4.01 -2.73 -10.87
CA GLN A 27 4.19 -1.28 -10.72
C GLN A 27 5.67 -0.86 -10.71
N ALA A 28 6.57 -1.68 -10.19
CA ALA A 28 8.00 -1.35 -10.11
C ALA A 28 8.70 -1.43 -11.48
N PHE A 29 8.32 -2.40 -12.31
CA PHE A 29 8.92 -2.60 -13.65
C PHE A 29 8.05 -2.08 -14.78
N GLY A 30 6.86 -1.57 -14.47
CA GLY A 30 5.84 -1.23 -15.46
C GLY A 30 5.06 -2.44 -15.97
N ASN A 31 4.05 -2.19 -16.76
CA ASN A 31 3.26 -3.20 -17.43
C ASN A 31 3.97 -3.58 -18.73
N LEU A 32 4.98 -4.46 -18.67
CA LEU A 32 5.81 -4.76 -19.83
C LEU A 32 5.05 -5.50 -20.95
N VAL A 33 4.07 -6.33 -20.59
CA VAL A 33 3.37 -7.23 -21.52
C VAL A 33 1.89 -6.85 -21.70
N PHE A 34 1.17 -6.56 -20.61
CA PHE A 34 -0.25 -6.28 -20.65
C PHE A 34 -0.53 -4.81 -20.34
N GLU A 35 -1.29 -4.14 -21.17
CA GLU A 35 -1.68 -2.75 -20.96
C GLU A 35 -3.14 -2.61 -20.60
N PRO A 36 -3.48 -1.58 -19.78
CA PRO A 36 -4.86 -1.21 -19.46
C PRO A 36 -5.47 -0.30 -20.52
N LEU A 37 -6.75 0.00 -20.37
CA LEU A 37 -7.44 0.97 -21.23
C LEU A 37 -6.82 2.36 -21.13
N MET A 38 -6.46 2.79 -19.92
CA MET A 38 -5.81 4.08 -19.67
C MET A 38 -4.58 3.91 -18.76
N GLN A 39 -3.61 4.80 -18.87
CA GLN A 39 -2.39 4.81 -18.07
C GLN A 39 -2.46 5.84 -16.96
N ARG A 40 -1.97 5.49 -15.78
CA ARG A 40 -1.81 6.42 -14.65
C ARG A 40 -0.75 7.48 -14.99
N ASN A 41 -1.06 8.73 -14.68
CA ASN A 41 -0.03 9.76 -14.57
C ASN A 41 0.67 9.63 -13.22
N TYR A 42 1.99 9.57 -13.23
CA TYR A 42 2.78 9.42 -12.00
C TYR A 42 3.10 10.77 -11.33
N ASP A 43 2.85 11.90 -12.02
CA ASP A 43 2.98 13.24 -11.45
C ASP A 43 1.68 13.78 -10.84
N GLU A 44 0.55 13.09 -11.03
CA GLU A 44 -0.78 13.54 -10.62
C GLU A 44 -1.53 12.44 -9.89
N ALA A 45 -2.09 12.76 -8.71
CA ALA A 45 -2.67 11.76 -7.82
C ALA A 45 -3.89 11.01 -8.41
N PHE A 46 -4.70 11.69 -9.24
CA PHE A 46 -6.02 11.21 -9.66
C PHE A 46 -6.22 11.16 -11.17
N SER A 47 -5.16 11.38 -11.96
CA SER A 47 -5.28 11.53 -13.41
C SER A 47 -4.87 10.26 -14.15
N LEU A 48 -5.68 9.91 -15.13
CA LEU A 48 -5.39 8.87 -16.12
C LEU A 48 -5.35 9.50 -17.52
N TYR A 49 -4.51 8.94 -18.35
CA TYR A 49 -4.35 9.36 -19.74
C TYR A 49 -4.60 8.20 -20.69
N GLY A 50 -5.04 8.52 -21.91
CA GLY A 50 -5.36 7.49 -22.91
C GLY A 50 -4.19 6.56 -23.21
N LEU A 51 -4.51 5.27 -23.41
CA LEU A 51 -3.60 4.21 -23.84
C LEU A 51 -4.34 3.30 -24.83
N LEU A 52 -4.77 2.08 -24.45
CA LEU A 52 -5.59 1.23 -25.36
C LEU A 52 -6.93 1.90 -25.74
N ALA A 53 -7.47 2.74 -24.86
CA ALA A 53 -8.52 3.71 -25.19
C ALA A 53 -7.90 5.09 -25.29
N ASP A 54 -8.14 5.81 -26.38
CA ASP A 54 -7.68 7.19 -26.59
C ASP A 54 -8.53 8.22 -25.83
N THR A 55 -9.82 7.93 -25.68
CA THR A 55 -10.78 8.77 -24.94
C THR A 55 -11.74 7.94 -24.08
N ALA A 56 -12.34 8.60 -23.10
CA ALA A 56 -13.38 8.02 -22.25
C ALA A 56 -14.43 9.08 -21.90
N ASP A 57 -15.71 8.71 -22.03
CA ASP A 57 -16.86 9.53 -21.66
C ASP A 57 -17.44 9.02 -20.34
N MET A 58 -17.34 9.85 -19.31
CA MET A 58 -17.88 9.55 -17.97
C MET A 58 -19.27 10.17 -17.82
N ASP A 59 -20.24 9.35 -17.42
CA ASP A 59 -21.53 9.86 -16.97
C ASP A 59 -21.35 10.83 -15.77
N PRO A 60 -22.03 12.01 -15.78
CA PRO A 60 -21.91 12.99 -14.69
C PRO A 60 -22.23 12.42 -13.30
N GLU A 61 -23.14 11.46 -13.21
CA GLU A 61 -23.46 10.76 -11.97
C GLU A 61 -22.54 9.55 -11.68
N ARG A 62 -21.57 9.28 -12.56
CA ARG A 62 -20.62 8.16 -12.47
C ARG A 62 -21.29 6.78 -12.48
N LYS A 63 -22.46 6.67 -13.08
CA LYS A 63 -23.17 5.40 -13.24
C LYS A 63 -22.69 4.58 -14.42
N SER A 64 -21.99 5.20 -15.35
CA SER A 64 -21.40 4.54 -16.51
C SER A 64 -20.15 5.24 -17.00
N ILE A 65 -19.32 4.51 -17.73
CA ILE A 65 -18.19 5.04 -18.49
C ILE A 65 -18.11 4.34 -19.84
N GLU A 66 -17.88 5.10 -20.89
CA GLU A 66 -17.66 4.56 -22.23
C GLU A 66 -16.23 4.84 -22.66
N PHE A 67 -15.53 3.81 -23.12
CA PHE A 67 -14.18 3.90 -23.65
C PHE A 67 -14.18 3.75 -25.15
N HIS A 68 -13.40 4.58 -25.83
CA HIS A 68 -13.17 4.54 -27.27
C HIS A 68 -11.75 4.03 -27.53
N LEU A 69 -11.64 2.83 -28.11
CA LEU A 69 -10.35 2.19 -28.35
C LEU A 69 -9.56 2.90 -29.45
N ASP A 70 -8.27 3.13 -29.21
CA ASP A 70 -7.35 3.71 -30.18
C ASP A 70 -7.31 2.84 -31.45
N PRO A 71 -7.57 3.38 -32.64
CA PRO A 71 -7.57 2.61 -33.88
C PRO A 71 -6.21 2.00 -34.22
N ARG A 72 -5.12 2.48 -33.62
CA ARG A 72 -3.76 1.98 -33.78
C ARG A 72 -3.45 0.79 -32.86
N ALA A 73 -4.26 0.59 -31.80
CA ALA A 73 -3.99 -0.42 -30.79
C ALA A 73 -3.93 -1.83 -31.37
N LYS A 74 -2.81 -2.53 -31.12
CA LYS A 74 -2.54 -3.87 -31.62
C LYS A 74 -1.91 -4.76 -30.56
N TRP A 75 -2.19 -6.02 -30.66
CA TRP A 75 -1.48 -7.07 -29.94
C TRP A 75 -0.06 -7.27 -30.51
N SER A 76 0.79 -7.95 -29.76
CA SER A 76 2.19 -8.19 -30.14
C SER A 76 2.37 -9.14 -31.32
N ASP A 77 1.33 -9.82 -31.77
CA ASP A 77 1.27 -10.64 -32.99
C ASP A 77 0.72 -9.87 -34.20
N GLY A 78 0.31 -8.61 -34.02
CA GLY A 78 -0.16 -7.73 -35.09
C GLY A 78 -1.68 -7.62 -35.20
N GLU A 79 -2.46 -8.49 -34.53
CA GLU A 79 -3.91 -8.43 -34.52
C GLU A 79 -4.40 -7.16 -33.80
N PRO A 80 -5.51 -6.54 -34.25
CA PRO A 80 -6.05 -5.33 -33.63
C PRO A 80 -6.65 -5.62 -32.24
N VAL A 81 -6.56 -4.64 -31.34
CA VAL A 81 -7.31 -4.67 -30.10
C VAL A 81 -8.75 -4.26 -30.37
N THR A 82 -9.70 -5.06 -29.94
CA THR A 82 -11.14 -4.91 -30.24
C THR A 82 -12.01 -4.80 -29.00
N PRO A 83 -13.25 -4.30 -29.13
CA PRO A 83 -14.24 -4.37 -28.05
C PRO A 83 -14.48 -5.79 -27.52
N GLU A 84 -14.38 -6.79 -28.40
CA GLU A 84 -14.53 -8.20 -28.06
C GLU A 84 -13.46 -8.70 -27.09
N ASP A 85 -12.23 -8.15 -27.15
CA ASP A 85 -11.16 -8.43 -26.19
C ASP A 85 -11.49 -7.86 -24.82
N VAL A 86 -12.04 -6.64 -24.77
CA VAL A 86 -12.49 -6.01 -23.53
C VAL A 86 -13.61 -6.84 -22.90
N LEU A 87 -14.66 -7.18 -23.66
CA LEU A 87 -15.78 -8.02 -23.19
C LEU A 87 -15.26 -9.36 -22.64
N PHE A 88 -14.38 -10.02 -23.37
CA PHE A 88 -13.78 -11.29 -22.97
C PHE A 88 -12.96 -11.16 -21.68
N THR A 89 -12.16 -10.10 -21.56
CA THR A 89 -11.31 -9.86 -20.38
C THR A 89 -12.16 -9.80 -19.11
N TYR A 90 -13.21 -8.99 -19.11
CA TYR A 90 -14.04 -8.79 -17.92
C TYR A 90 -14.92 -10.00 -17.61
N ASP A 91 -15.36 -10.75 -18.61
CA ASP A 91 -16.07 -12.02 -18.44
C ASP A 91 -15.17 -13.05 -17.72
N VAL A 92 -13.96 -13.26 -18.23
CA VAL A 92 -13.01 -14.21 -17.66
C VAL A 92 -12.54 -13.79 -16.28
N PHE A 93 -12.27 -12.50 -16.05
CA PHE A 93 -11.83 -12.00 -14.75
C PHE A 93 -12.94 -12.09 -13.69
N THR A 94 -14.19 -11.94 -14.08
CA THR A 94 -15.34 -12.11 -13.17
C THR A 94 -15.45 -13.57 -12.71
N GLU A 95 -15.29 -14.50 -13.63
CA GLU A 95 -15.50 -15.94 -13.35
C GLU A 95 -14.26 -16.62 -12.76
N LYS A 96 -13.09 -16.36 -13.32
CA LYS A 96 -11.83 -17.11 -13.04
C LYS A 96 -10.67 -16.25 -12.55
N GLY A 97 -10.82 -14.94 -12.50
CA GLY A 97 -9.80 -14.03 -12.03
C GLY A 97 -9.52 -14.21 -10.52
N ARG A 98 -8.25 -13.99 -10.13
CA ARG A 98 -7.92 -13.95 -8.69
C ARG A 98 -8.64 -12.78 -8.01
N PRO A 99 -8.95 -12.87 -6.70
CA PRO A 99 -9.25 -11.67 -5.94
C PRO A 99 -8.07 -10.66 -6.03
N PRO A 100 -8.25 -9.38 -6.25
CA PRO A 100 -9.48 -8.62 -6.20
C PRO A 100 -10.24 -8.51 -7.54
N TYR A 101 -9.78 -9.08 -8.66
CA TYR A 101 -10.48 -8.97 -9.95
C TYR A 101 -11.91 -9.52 -9.86
N SER A 102 -12.07 -10.81 -9.53
CA SER A 102 -13.38 -11.45 -9.47
C SER A 102 -14.36 -10.78 -8.49
N GLN A 103 -13.85 -10.13 -7.44
CA GLN A 103 -14.69 -9.41 -6.49
C GLN A 103 -15.11 -8.03 -7.01
N ARG A 104 -14.16 -7.28 -7.57
CA ARG A 104 -14.40 -5.91 -8.08
C ARG A 104 -15.33 -5.92 -9.28
N MET A 105 -15.18 -6.87 -10.20
CA MET A 105 -16.02 -6.94 -11.41
C MET A 105 -17.50 -7.15 -11.11
N LYS A 106 -17.88 -7.62 -9.91
CA LYS A 106 -19.28 -7.72 -9.45
C LYS A 106 -19.99 -6.37 -9.31
N ALA A 107 -19.27 -5.27 -9.36
CA ALA A 107 -19.84 -3.92 -9.39
C ALA A 107 -20.24 -3.46 -10.80
N ILE A 108 -19.91 -4.24 -11.84
CA ILE A 108 -20.38 -4.01 -13.21
C ILE A 108 -21.80 -4.60 -13.33
N ALA A 109 -22.79 -3.74 -13.63
CA ALA A 109 -24.16 -4.18 -13.92
C ALA A 109 -24.29 -4.65 -15.36
N LYS A 110 -23.64 -3.96 -16.30
CA LYS A 110 -23.67 -4.27 -17.73
C LYS A 110 -22.37 -3.83 -18.39
N LEU A 111 -21.86 -4.65 -19.30
CA LEU A 111 -20.78 -4.32 -20.21
C LEU A 111 -21.22 -4.64 -21.63
N GLU A 112 -21.16 -3.67 -22.52
CA GLU A 112 -21.64 -3.81 -23.88
C GLU A 112 -20.77 -3.07 -24.89
N LYS A 113 -20.71 -3.62 -26.11
CA LYS A 113 -20.18 -2.94 -27.28
C LYS A 113 -21.22 -1.91 -27.74
N THR A 114 -20.82 -0.64 -27.85
CA THR A 114 -21.69 0.46 -28.27
C THR A 114 -21.36 0.99 -29.65
N GLY A 115 -20.22 0.63 -30.20
CA GLY A 115 -19.74 1.02 -31.52
C GLY A 115 -18.69 0.07 -32.04
N GLU A 116 -18.16 0.36 -33.21
CA GLU A 116 -17.13 -0.47 -33.82
C GLU A 116 -15.88 -0.60 -32.92
N ARG A 117 -15.54 0.47 -32.21
CA ARG A 117 -14.38 0.56 -31.32
C ARG A 117 -14.75 1.06 -29.92
N SER A 118 -16.01 0.97 -29.52
CA SER A 118 -16.47 1.53 -28.24
C SER A 118 -17.09 0.47 -27.34
N VAL A 119 -16.81 0.59 -26.04
CA VAL A 119 -17.37 -0.25 -24.99
C VAL A 119 -17.89 0.61 -23.84
N ARG A 120 -19.08 0.29 -23.34
CA ARG A 120 -19.68 0.98 -22.19
C ARG A 120 -19.82 0.04 -21.01
N PHE A 121 -19.36 0.52 -19.86
CA PHE A 121 -19.57 -0.10 -18.57
C PHE A 121 -20.67 0.65 -17.83
N THR A 122 -21.70 -0.04 -17.41
CA THR A 122 -22.75 0.45 -16.50
C THR A 122 -22.53 -0.18 -15.13
N PHE A 123 -22.61 0.61 -14.08
CA PHE A 123 -22.30 0.18 -12.72
C PHE A 123 -23.57 -0.05 -11.89
N ASN A 124 -23.48 -0.91 -10.88
CA ASN A 124 -24.52 -1.08 -9.87
C ASN A 124 -24.13 -0.33 -8.57
N GLU A 125 -24.96 -0.45 -7.55
CA GLU A 125 -24.79 0.25 -6.26
C GLU A 125 -23.53 -0.14 -5.48
N LYS A 126 -22.82 -1.21 -5.88
CA LYS A 126 -21.55 -1.63 -5.27
C LYS A 126 -20.33 -0.87 -5.80
N ALA A 127 -20.51 -0.11 -6.90
CA ALA A 127 -19.45 0.72 -7.46
C ALA A 127 -19.27 1.97 -6.61
N ASP A 128 -18.05 2.19 -6.16
CA ASP A 128 -17.66 3.43 -5.49
C ASP A 128 -17.19 4.49 -6.50
N ARG A 129 -16.82 5.65 -5.98
CA ARG A 129 -16.27 6.76 -6.77
C ARG A 129 -15.06 6.37 -7.61
N GLU A 130 -14.19 5.51 -7.07
CA GLU A 130 -12.92 5.13 -7.68
C GLU A 130 -13.06 3.97 -8.68
N PHE A 131 -14.22 3.33 -8.72
CA PHE A 131 -14.43 2.16 -9.56
C PHE A 131 -14.17 2.40 -11.04
N PRO A 132 -14.56 3.53 -11.66
CA PRO A 132 -14.20 3.84 -13.04
C PRO A 132 -12.69 3.87 -13.30
N LEU A 133 -11.89 4.36 -12.34
CA LEU A 133 -10.42 4.34 -12.43
C LEU A 133 -9.88 2.91 -12.35
N ILE A 134 -10.48 2.06 -11.52
CA ILE A 134 -10.12 0.64 -11.40
C ILE A 134 -10.37 -0.07 -12.73
N ILE A 135 -11.51 0.18 -13.36
CA ILE A 135 -11.83 -0.35 -14.69
C ILE A 135 -10.79 0.14 -15.71
N ALA A 136 -10.55 1.43 -15.78
CA ALA A 136 -9.59 2.01 -16.73
C ALA A 136 -8.17 1.46 -16.58
N LEU A 137 -7.75 1.11 -15.37
CA LEU A 137 -6.41 0.56 -15.04
C LEU A 137 -6.35 -0.97 -15.08
N THR A 138 -7.46 -1.66 -15.36
CA THR A 138 -7.47 -3.13 -15.50
C THR A 138 -6.85 -3.51 -16.84
N PRO A 139 -5.79 -4.36 -16.86
CA PRO A 139 -5.19 -4.82 -18.11
C PRO A 139 -6.16 -5.59 -18.97
N ILE A 140 -6.03 -5.43 -20.28
CA ILE A 140 -6.82 -6.15 -21.29
C ILE A 140 -6.02 -7.31 -21.82
N ILE A 141 -6.67 -8.43 -22.13
CA ILE A 141 -6.08 -9.64 -22.67
C ILE A 141 -6.69 -10.02 -24.03
N PRO A 142 -5.91 -10.59 -24.96
CA PRO A 142 -6.41 -10.95 -26.29
C PRO A 142 -7.30 -12.19 -26.26
N LYS A 143 -8.53 -12.03 -26.71
CA LYS A 143 -9.52 -13.14 -26.80
C LYS A 143 -9.02 -14.32 -27.62
N HIS A 144 -8.29 -14.06 -28.70
CA HIS A 144 -7.78 -15.11 -29.61
C HIS A 144 -6.64 -15.93 -29.01
N ALA A 145 -5.90 -15.40 -28.01
CA ALA A 145 -4.73 -16.04 -27.41
C ALA A 145 -5.02 -16.70 -26.04
N PHE A 146 -6.16 -16.41 -25.43
CA PHE A 146 -6.54 -17.02 -24.16
C PHE A 146 -7.79 -17.88 -24.32
N ASN A 147 -7.74 -19.08 -23.73
CA ASN A 147 -8.89 -19.97 -23.68
C ASN A 147 -9.54 -19.88 -22.30
N LYS A 148 -10.83 -19.54 -22.26
CA LYS A 148 -11.61 -19.38 -21.02
C LYS A 148 -11.58 -20.64 -20.15
N ASP A 149 -11.67 -21.84 -20.75
CA ASP A 149 -11.74 -23.10 -20.00
C ASP A 149 -10.44 -23.44 -19.26
N THR A 150 -9.30 -22.96 -19.77
CA THR A 150 -7.96 -23.21 -19.21
C THR A 150 -7.33 -21.99 -18.59
N PHE A 151 -8.03 -20.86 -18.53
CA PHE A 151 -7.51 -19.56 -18.07
C PHE A 151 -6.92 -19.63 -16.66
N ASP A 152 -7.52 -20.40 -15.77
CA ASP A 152 -7.13 -20.57 -14.38
C ASP A 152 -5.97 -21.59 -14.17
N ARG A 153 -5.34 -22.07 -15.24
CA ARG A 153 -4.16 -22.94 -15.18
C ARG A 153 -2.87 -22.13 -15.25
N THR A 154 -1.87 -22.59 -14.51
CA THR A 154 -0.51 -22.03 -14.61
C THR A 154 0.10 -22.30 -15.99
N THR A 155 0.88 -21.35 -16.48
CA THR A 155 1.61 -21.48 -17.75
C THR A 155 2.99 -20.84 -17.65
N LEU A 156 3.96 -21.46 -18.30
CA LEU A 156 5.30 -20.90 -18.56
C LEU A 156 5.52 -20.60 -20.05
N LYS A 157 4.47 -20.79 -20.86
CA LYS A 157 4.53 -20.39 -22.28
C LYS A 157 4.42 -18.87 -22.38
N PRO A 158 5.26 -18.22 -23.21
CA PRO A 158 5.13 -16.80 -23.50
C PRO A 158 3.71 -16.45 -23.92
N VAL A 159 3.20 -15.36 -23.36
CA VAL A 159 1.84 -14.88 -23.60
C VAL A 159 1.88 -13.69 -24.56
N ILE A 160 0.81 -13.53 -25.33
CA ILE A 160 0.58 -12.38 -26.20
C ILE A 160 -0.03 -11.26 -25.35
N GLY A 161 0.47 -10.05 -25.50
CA GLY A 161 -0.04 -8.84 -24.87
C GLY A 161 0.08 -7.66 -25.82
N SER A 162 -0.40 -6.50 -25.41
CA SER A 162 -0.33 -5.25 -26.18
C SER A 162 0.90 -4.41 -25.84
N GLY A 163 1.64 -4.78 -24.80
CA GLY A 163 2.69 -3.97 -24.20
C GLY A 163 3.98 -3.85 -25.02
N PRO A 164 4.88 -2.97 -24.58
CA PRO A 164 6.11 -2.61 -25.29
C PRO A 164 7.15 -3.74 -25.35
N TYR A 165 6.99 -4.80 -24.54
CA TYR A 165 7.92 -5.92 -24.48
C TYR A 165 7.23 -7.26 -24.71
N LYS A 166 7.98 -8.19 -25.30
CA LYS A 166 7.60 -9.60 -25.46
C LYS A 166 8.47 -10.47 -24.55
N VAL A 167 7.89 -11.52 -23.99
CA VAL A 167 8.67 -12.56 -23.28
C VAL A 167 9.50 -13.32 -24.32
N ALA A 168 10.83 -13.17 -24.26
CA ALA A 168 11.76 -13.77 -25.21
C ALA A 168 12.34 -15.10 -24.69
N GLN A 169 12.55 -15.22 -23.37
CA GLN A 169 13.10 -16.42 -22.76
C GLN A 169 12.56 -16.60 -21.35
N VAL A 170 12.30 -17.84 -20.99
CA VAL A 170 11.91 -18.25 -19.64
C VAL A 170 12.81 -19.39 -19.18
N VAL A 171 13.48 -19.21 -18.06
CA VAL A 171 14.13 -20.29 -17.30
C VAL A 171 13.31 -20.44 -16.03
N PRO A 172 12.52 -21.51 -15.89
CA PRO A 172 11.54 -21.65 -14.82
C PRO A 172 12.14 -21.40 -13.43
N GLY A 173 11.52 -20.54 -12.68
CA GLY A 173 11.93 -20.17 -11.32
C GLY A 173 13.22 -19.37 -11.18
N GLN A 174 13.94 -19.08 -12.27
CA GLN A 174 15.27 -18.47 -12.23
C GLN A 174 15.37 -17.16 -13.00
N ARG A 175 14.86 -17.13 -14.25
CA ARG A 175 15.07 -15.99 -15.15
C ARG A 175 13.93 -15.79 -16.12
N ILE A 176 13.61 -14.52 -16.38
CA ILE A 176 12.76 -14.10 -17.49
C ILE A 176 13.48 -13.00 -18.26
N VAL A 177 13.50 -13.13 -19.59
CA VAL A 177 14.03 -12.11 -20.50
C VAL A 177 12.88 -11.52 -21.29
N PHE A 178 12.74 -10.21 -21.20
CA PHE A 178 11.83 -9.40 -22.01
C PHE A 178 12.64 -8.66 -23.06
N LYS A 179 12.21 -8.72 -24.32
CA LYS A 179 12.77 -7.94 -25.41
C LYS A 179 11.77 -6.91 -25.90
N ARG A 180 12.25 -5.72 -26.21
CA ARG A 180 11.42 -4.68 -26.81
C ARG A 180 10.74 -5.20 -28.07
N ASN A 181 9.46 -4.89 -28.21
CA ASN A 181 8.71 -5.14 -29.44
C ASN A 181 9.01 -3.99 -30.42
N PRO A 182 9.73 -4.23 -31.55
CA PRO A 182 10.03 -3.17 -32.51
C PRO A 182 8.77 -2.60 -33.18
N ASP A 183 7.71 -3.42 -33.26
CA ASP A 183 6.42 -3.07 -33.86
C ASP A 183 5.39 -2.63 -32.80
N TYR A 184 5.87 -2.19 -31.64
CA TYR A 184 4.98 -1.73 -30.57
C TYR A 184 4.10 -0.57 -31.05
N TRP A 185 2.78 -0.78 -31.02
CA TRP A 185 1.78 0.14 -31.50
C TRP A 185 1.76 1.49 -30.77
N GLY A 186 2.05 1.45 -29.46
CA GLY A 186 1.91 2.59 -28.53
C GLY A 186 3.12 3.52 -28.45
N LYS A 187 4.17 3.33 -29.28
CA LYS A 187 5.41 4.13 -29.22
C LYS A 187 5.20 5.64 -29.38
N ASP A 188 4.18 6.05 -30.12
CA ASP A 188 3.83 7.43 -30.39
C ASP A 188 2.62 7.93 -29.58
N VAL A 189 2.11 7.12 -28.64
CA VAL A 189 1.05 7.54 -27.73
C VAL A 189 1.61 8.55 -26.73
N PRO A 190 0.98 9.73 -26.55
CA PRO A 190 1.52 10.78 -25.68
C PRO A 190 1.83 10.34 -24.24
N SER A 191 0.98 9.48 -23.66
CA SER A 191 1.17 8.94 -22.31
C SER A 191 2.35 7.98 -22.15
N LYS A 192 2.91 7.49 -23.27
CA LYS A 192 4.09 6.59 -23.30
C LYS A 192 5.40 7.34 -23.59
N ARG A 193 5.35 8.64 -23.82
CA ARG A 193 6.56 9.40 -24.13
C ARG A 193 7.56 9.36 -22.98
N GLY A 194 8.81 8.94 -23.27
CA GLY A 194 9.88 8.81 -22.27
C GLY A 194 9.87 7.49 -21.48
N PHE A 195 8.96 6.58 -21.80
CA PHE A 195 8.90 5.24 -21.21
C PHE A 195 9.60 4.18 -22.10
N ASP A 196 9.86 3.02 -21.51
CA ASP A 196 10.25 1.79 -22.21
C ASP A 196 11.57 1.92 -23.02
N ASN A 197 12.59 2.51 -22.40
CA ASN A 197 13.83 2.91 -23.06
C ASN A 197 14.86 1.77 -23.23
N TYR A 198 14.64 0.58 -22.69
CA TYR A 198 15.57 -0.54 -22.77
C TYR A 198 15.26 -1.47 -23.94
N ASP A 199 16.29 -1.99 -24.63
CA ASP A 199 16.10 -3.03 -25.66
C ASP A 199 15.77 -4.37 -25.04
N GLN A 200 16.31 -4.63 -23.85
CA GLN A 200 16.10 -5.86 -23.10
C GLN A 200 16.04 -5.59 -21.60
N ILE A 201 15.09 -6.24 -20.93
CA ILE A 201 14.98 -6.29 -19.48
C ILE A 201 15.09 -7.76 -19.07
N THR A 202 16.03 -8.05 -18.15
CA THR A 202 16.19 -9.38 -17.58
C THR A 202 15.86 -9.37 -16.12
N ILE A 203 14.97 -10.23 -15.67
CA ILE A 203 14.63 -10.42 -14.27
C ILE A 203 15.24 -11.73 -13.78
N GLU A 204 16.20 -11.63 -12.88
CA GLU A 204 16.86 -12.75 -12.22
C GLU A 204 16.22 -13.02 -10.85
N TYR A 205 16.03 -14.27 -10.50
CA TYR A 205 15.47 -14.70 -9.23
C TYR A 205 16.53 -15.38 -8.37
N PHE A 206 16.58 -15.01 -7.09
CA PHE A 206 17.54 -15.52 -6.11
C PHE A 206 16.81 -16.13 -4.92
N LEU A 207 17.39 -17.16 -4.32
CA LEU A 207 16.78 -17.85 -3.18
C LEU A 207 16.63 -16.99 -1.93
N ASN A 208 17.53 -16.01 -1.75
CA ASN A 208 17.53 -15.14 -0.57
C ASN A 208 18.16 -13.78 -0.87
N ALA A 209 18.00 -12.85 0.07
CA ALA A 209 18.49 -11.48 -0.05
C ALA A 209 20.03 -11.40 -0.15
N ASN A 210 20.76 -12.28 0.55
CA ASN A 210 22.23 -12.27 0.50
C ASN A 210 22.74 -12.65 -0.90
N ALA A 211 22.13 -13.65 -1.55
CA ALA A 211 22.48 -14.04 -2.91
C ALA A 211 22.15 -12.92 -3.92
N LYS A 212 21.01 -12.21 -3.75
CA LYS A 212 20.65 -11.02 -4.54
C LYS A 212 21.70 -9.93 -4.36
N GLN A 213 22.12 -9.66 -3.13
CA GLN A 213 23.12 -8.63 -2.82
C GLN A 213 24.49 -8.93 -3.43
N GLU A 214 24.95 -10.18 -3.36
CA GLU A 214 26.20 -10.60 -4.03
C GLU A 214 26.12 -10.50 -5.55
N ALA A 215 24.94 -10.75 -6.14
CA ALA A 215 24.71 -10.57 -7.58
C ALA A 215 24.74 -9.07 -7.97
N PHE A 216 24.23 -8.18 -7.12
CA PHE A 216 24.34 -6.74 -7.32
C PHE A 216 25.80 -6.26 -7.27
N LYS A 217 26.57 -6.68 -6.28
CA LYS A 217 28.01 -6.37 -6.18
C LYS A 217 28.82 -6.82 -7.39
N LYS A 218 28.40 -7.91 -8.04
CA LYS A 218 29.03 -8.46 -9.26
C LYS A 218 28.50 -7.84 -10.58
N GLY A 219 27.56 -6.89 -10.51
CA GLY A 219 26.97 -6.26 -11.69
C GLY A 219 25.99 -7.15 -12.46
N ILE A 220 25.56 -8.29 -11.92
CA ILE A 220 24.49 -9.12 -12.48
C ILE A 220 23.16 -8.41 -12.32
N CYS A 221 22.92 -7.82 -11.14
CA CYS A 221 21.79 -6.94 -10.85
C CYS A 221 22.19 -5.50 -11.10
N ALA A 222 21.42 -4.79 -11.92
CA ALA A 222 21.66 -3.37 -12.20
C ALA A 222 21.22 -2.44 -11.06
N ILE A 223 20.28 -2.90 -10.23
CA ILE A 223 19.59 -2.12 -9.23
C ILE A 223 19.44 -2.94 -7.95
N ASP A 224 19.58 -2.29 -6.80
CA ASP A 224 19.25 -2.80 -5.47
C ASP A 224 18.34 -1.83 -4.75
N ASP A 225 17.17 -2.32 -4.34
CA ASP A 225 16.05 -1.59 -3.74
C ASP A 225 15.87 -1.90 -2.24
N ASP A 226 16.97 -2.24 -1.53
CA ASP A 226 16.89 -2.52 -0.10
C ASP A 226 16.45 -1.28 0.70
N SER A 227 15.37 -1.42 1.45
CA SER A 227 14.74 -0.34 2.21
C SER A 227 15.23 -0.23 3.66
N ASP A 228 16.10 -1.13 4.12
CA ASP A 228 16.69 -1.06 5.47
C ASP A 228 17.89 -0.10 5.49
N PRO A 229 17.81 1.04 6.20
CA PRO A 229 18.85 2.05 6.18
C PRO A 229 20.16 1.58 6.84
N VAL A 230 20.07 0.77 7.89
CA VAL A 230 21.26 0.28 8.62
C VAL A 230 21.99 -0.78 7.81
N LYS A 231 21.22 -1.69 7.23
CA LYS A 231 21.74 -2.73 6.36
C LYS A 231 22.35 -2.16 5.08
N ARG A 232 21.71 -1.16 4.48
CA ARG A 232 22.17 -0.50 3.27
C ARG A 232 23.58 0.09 3.40
N GLU A 233 23.89 0.81 4.49
CA GLU A 233 25.20 1.39 4.71
C GLU A 233 26.30 0.30 4.74
N ARG A 234 26.05 -0.81 5.41
CA ARG A 234 26.95 -1.96 5.45
C ARG A 234 27.07 -2.67 4.10
N ASP A 235 25.95 -2.87 3.41
CA ASP A 235 25.90 -3.67 2.20
C ASP A 235 26.45 -2.91 0.97
N LEU A 236 26.53 -1.57 1.04
CA LEU A 236 27.22 -0.72 0.06
C LEU A 236 28.73 -0.56 0.31
N ASP A 237 29.27 -1.06 1.41
CA ASP A 237 30.71 -1.03 1.68
C ASP A 237 31.44 -2.09 0.85
N PHE A 238 31.68 -1.79 -0.44
CA PHE A 238 32.42 -2.68 -1.35
C PHE A 238 33.14 -1.92 -2.47
N PRO A 239 34.16 -2.54 -3.13
CA PRO A 239 35.09 -1.84 -4.03
C PRO A 239 34.43 -1.06 -5.17
N ALA A 240 33.38 -1.57 -5.81
CA ALA A 240 32.73 -0.86 -6.93
C ALA A 240 32.01 0.41 -6.46
N PHE A 241 31.44 0.42 -5.26
CA PHE A 241 30.86 1.62 -4.66
C PHE A 241 31.95 2.68 -4.38
N HIS A 242 33.07 2.29 -3.80
CA HIS A 242 34.19 3.20 -3.52
C HIS A 242 34.84 3.77 -4.80
N ARG A 243 34.78 3.05 -5.93
CA ARG A 243 35.23 3.57 -7.23
C ARG A 243 34.21 4.48 -7.94
N GLY A 244 33.04 4.70 -7.34
CA GLY A 244 31.99 5.51 -7.95
C GLY A 244 31.23 4.82 -9.12
N GLU A 245 31.35 3.50 -9.21
CA GLU A 245 30.61 2.71 -10.21
C GLU A 245 29.17 2.46 -9.81
N ILE A 246 28.84 2.64 -8.52
CA ILE A 246 27.49 2.55 -7.94
C ILE A 246 27.08 3.92 -7.43
N ILE A 247 25.86 4.31 -7.73
CA ILE A 247 25.19 5.50 -7.20
C ILE A 247 24.19 5.02 -6.15
N ALA A 248 24.26 5.61 -4.94
CA ALA A 248 23.26 5.43 -3.90
C ALA A 248 22.43 6.70 -3.82
N GLU A 249 21.16 6.60 -4.17
CA GLU A 249 20.28 7.76 -4.27
C GLU A 249 19.00 7.55 -3.47
N THR A 250 18.36 8.66 -3.16
CA THR A 250 17.13 8.71 -2.39
C THR A 250 16.10 9.50 -3.17
N PHE A 251 14.91 8.92 -3.36
CA PHE A 251 13.81 9.49 -4.10
C PHE A 251 12.67 9.81 -3.15
N ASP A 252 12.25 11.07 -3.12
CA ASP A 252 11.08 11.47 -2.37
C ASP A 252 9.80 10.91 -3.01
N THR A 253 8.82 10.61 -2.18
CA THR A 253 7.50 10.15 -2.63
C THR A 253 6.40 10.93 -1.93
N GLY A 254 5.34 11.25 -2.66
CA GLY A 254 4.12 11.90 -2.16
C GLY A 254 2.99 10.92 -1.85
N ILE A 255 3.27 9.60 -1.87
CA ILE A 255 2.27 8.60 -1.48
C ILE A 255 2.26 8.42 0.04
N PRO A 256 1.08 8.17 0.64
CA PRO A 256 1.01 7.88 2.06
C PRO A 256 1.83 6.64 2.42
N PRO A 257 2.63 6.69 3.49
CA PRO A 257 3.41 5.53 3.92
C PRO A 257 2.51 4.41 4.45
N VAL A 258 3.07 3.20 4.49
CA VAL A 258 2.47 2.11 5.26
C VAL A 258 2.49 2.47 6.74
N VAL A 259 1.34 2.39 7.40
CA VAL A 259 1.26 2.65 8.84
C VAL A 259 1.66 1.40 9.61
N ASN A 260 2.82 1.45 10.25
CA ASN A 260 3.31 0.45 11.18
C ASN A 260 3.02 0.89 12.62
N GLY A 261 2.81 -0.06 13.53
CA GLY A 261 2.58 0.28 14.93
C GLY A 261 2.09 -0.86 15.80
N PHE A 262 1.76 -0.51 17.05
CA PHE A 262 1.10 -1.41 18.00
C PHE A 262 -0.40 -1.19 17.92
N LEU A 263 -1.13 -2.17 17.43
CA LEU A 263 -2.56 -2.12 17.18
C LEU A 263 -3.30 -2.77 18.34
N PHE A 264 -4.17 -2.00 19.00
CA PHE A 264 -5.01 -2.48 20.10
C PHE A 264 -6.29 -3.16 19.60
N ASN A 265 -6.63 -4.30 20.18
CA ASN A 265 -7.94 -4.92 19.94
C ASN A 265 -9.00 -4.25 20.87
N THR A 266 -9.69 -3.26 20.35
CA THR A 266 -10.66 -2.47 21.13
C THR A 266 -11.97 -3.22 21.47
N ARG A 267 -12.11 -4.48 20.98
CA ARG A 267 -13.19 -5.39 21.43
C ARG A 267 -13.01 -5.80 22.87
N LEU A 268 -11.77 -5.73 23.37
CA LEU A 268 -11.44 -6.08 24.76
C LEU A 268 -11.70 -4.89 25.68
N PRO A 269 -12.36 -5.09 26.84
CA PRO A 269 -12.71 -4.00 27.78
C PRO A 269 -11.51 -3.13 28.16
N LYS A 270 -10.34 -3.73 28.39
CA LYS A 270 -9.09 -3.03 28.76
C LYS A 270 -8.64 -1.97 27.73
N PHE A 271 -9.04 -2.12 26.46
CA PHE A 271 -8.72 -1.17 25.38
C PHE A 271 -9.94 -0.41 24.84
N SER A 272 -11.12 -0.53 25.46
CA SER A 272 -12.33 0.17 24.99
C SER A 272 -12.24 1.68 25.21
N ASN A 273 -11.60 2.13 26.30
CA ASN A 273 -11.48 3.54 26.66
C ASN A 273 -10.37 4.23 25.83
N PRO A 274 -10.69 5.29 25.05
CA PRO A 274 -9.71 6.01 24.25
C PRO A 274 -8.65 6.76 25.09
N VAL A 275 -8.98 7.14 26.35
CA VAL A 275 -8.03 7.78 27.27
C VAL A 275 -6.91 6.81 27.65
N VAL A 276 -7.26 5.55 27.91
CA VAL A 276 -6.28 4.48 28.18
C VAL A 276 -5.39 4.26 26.95
N ARG A 277 -5.97 4.12 25.76
CA ARG A 277 -5.18 3.95 24.53
C ARG A 277 -4.26 5.14 24.26
N ARG A 278 -4.73 6.39 24.55
CA ARG A 278 -3.89 7.58 24.43
C ARG A 278 -2.72 7.53 25.41
N ALA A 279 -2.95 7.18 26.66
CA ALA A 279 -1.89 7.02 27.66
C ALA A 279 -0.85 5.99 27.24
N LEU A 280 -1.30 4.81 26.78
CA LEU A 280 -0.43 3.76 26.27
C LEU A 280 0.37 4.25 25.06
N GLY A 281 -0.27 5.00 24.14
CA GLY A 281 0.40 5.55 22.95
C GLY A 281 1.54 6.54 23.26
N MET A 282 1.45 7.26 24.38
CA MET A 282 2.50 8.17 24.84
C MET A 282 3.76 7.44 25.31
N LEU A 283 3.63 6.18 25.74
CA LEU A 283 4.73 5.39 26.32
C LEU A 283 5.65 4.73 25.29
N TYR A 284 5.37 4.87 24.00
CA TYR A 284 6.30 4.43 22.97
C TYR A 284 7.37 5.50 22.71
N ASP A 285 8.60 5.23 23.12
CA ASP A 285 9.75 6.12 22.91
C ASP A 285 10.30 5.98 21.48
N PHE A 286 9.69 6.73 20.56
CA PHE A 286 10.11 6.74 19.16
C PHE A 286 11.54 7.27 19.00
N GLU A 287 11.92 8.31 19.74
CA GLU A 287 13.22 8.96 19.62
C GLU A 287 14.35 7.97 19.99
N TRP A 288 14.15 7.19 21.06
CA TRP A 288 15.07 6.12 21.44
C TRP A 288 15.14 5.02 20.37
N ALA A 289 13.98 4.55 19.91
CA ALA A 289 13.90 3.49 18.89
C ALA A 289 14.56 3.93 17.59
N ASN A 290 14.24 5.15 17.10
CA ASN A 290 14.80 5.69 15.87
C ASN A 290 16.32 5.79 15.94
N LYS A 291 16.85 6.34 17.04
CA LYS A 291 18.30 6.48 17.23
C LYS A 291 19.03 5.14 17.32
N ASN A 292 18.50 4.22 18.13
CA ASN A 292 19.26 3.02 18.52
C ASN A 292 18.99 1.79 17.62
N LEU A 293 17.81 1.71 16.97
CA LEU A 293 17.50 0.61 16.05
C LEU A 293 17.63 1.00 14.58
N PHE A 294 17.36 2.27 14.26
CA PHE A 294 17.21 2.70 12.86
C PHE A 294 18.21 3.78 12.45
N GLY A 295 19.24 4.05 13.26
CA GLY A 295 20.29 5.03 12.93
C GLY A 295 19.78 6.46 12.73
N GLY A 296 18.61 6.81 13.27
CA GLY A 296 17.99 8.13 13.12
C GLY A 296 17.37 8.40 11.74
N LYS A 297 17.19 7.38 10.91
CA LYS A 297 16.81 7.53 9.48
C LYS A 297 15.30 7.58 9.22
N TYR A 298 14.47 7.24 10.20
CA TYR A 298 13.02 7.19 10.02
C TYR A 298 12.31 8.43 10.56
N THR A 299 11.11 8.66 10.04
CA THR A 299 10.16 9.67 10.54
C THR A 299 9.07 9.01 11.36
N ARG A 300 8.61 9.66 12.43
CA ARG A 300 7.47 9.19 13.22
C ARG A 300 6.19 9.31 12.41
N THR A 301 5.41 8.25 12.39
CA THR A 301 4.08 8.27 11.78
C THR A 301 3.10 8.96 12.73
N MET A 302 2.33 9.92 12.21
CA MET A 302 1.38 10.73 12.98
C MET A 302 -0.01 10.81 12.34
N SER A 303 -0.14 10.33 11.08
CA SER A 303 -1.38 10.36 10.31
C SER A 303 -1.43 9.14 9.41
N PHE A 304 -2.63 8.67 9.09
CA PHE A 304 -2.85 7.52 8.20
C PHE A 304 -2.62 7.87 6.73
N TRP A 305 -2.69 9.15 6.37
CA TRP A 305 -2.39 9.67 5.03
C TRP A 305 -1.22 10.65 5.03
N GLN A 306 -0.29 10.51 5.97
CA GLN A 306 0.89 11.39 6.08
C GLN A 306 1.60 11.54 4.73
N ASN A 307 2.22 12.71 4.48
CA ASN A 307 2.92 13.07 3.25
C ASN A 307 2.03 13.26 2.01
N SER A 308 0.73 13.33 2.19
CA SER A 308 -0.21 13.58 1.09
C SER A 308 -1.19 14.71 1.42
N GLU A 309 -1.86 15.22 0.40
CA GLU A 309 -2.92 16.22 0.57
C GLU A 309 -4.13 15.70 1.39
N LEU A 310 -4.21 14.38 1.57
CA LEU A 310 -5.28 13.71 2.33
C LEU A 310 -5.03 13.69 3.85
N SER A 311 -3.82 14.06 4.29
CA SER A 311 -3.49 14.12 5.71
C SER A 311 -4.19 15.30 6.40
N ALA A 312 -4.66 15.06 7.63
CA ALA A 312 -5.17 16.11 8.51
C ALA A 312 -4.06 16.97 9.13
N LEU A 313 -2.81 16.47 9.18
CA LEU A 313 -1.69 17.17 9.80
C LEU A 313 -1.30 18.42 9.01
N GLY A 314 -1.13 19.54 9.74
CA GLY A 314 -0.78 20.82 9.14
C GLY A 314 -1.96 21.53 8.45
N HIS A 315 -3.16 20.94 8.48
CA HIS A 315 -4.36 21.47 7.85
C HIS A 315 -5.46 21.72 8.90
N PRO A 316 -5.80 22.96 9.21
CA PRO A 316 -7.00 23.26 9.97
C PRO A 316 -8.25 22.69 9.27
N ALA A 317 -9.21 22.22 10.05
CA ALA A 317 -10.44 21.65 9.50
C ALA A 317 -11.19 22.69 8.68
N SER A 318 -11.45 22.39 7.42
CA SER A 318 -12.28 23.21 6.52
C SER A 318 -13.74 23.21 6.97
N GLU A 319 -14.54 24.13 6.43
CA GLU A 319 -15.98 24.19 6.73
C GLU A 319 -16.71 22.89 6.34
N LYS A 320 -16.27 22.23 5.24
CA LYS A 320 -16.80 20.91 4.84
C LYS A 320 -16.47 19.83 5.87
N GLU A 321 -15.26 19.82 6.39
CA GLU A 321 -14.85 18.88 7.45
C GLU A 321 -15.62 19.12 8.75
N LYS A 322 -15.79 20.39 9.17
CA LYS A 322 -16.57 20.77 10.34
C LYS A 322 -18.04 20.35 10.18
N ALA A 323 -18.64 20.52 9.01
CA ALA A 323 -20.00 20.10 8.71
C ALA A 323 -20.19 18.58 8.85
N LEU A 324 -19.22 17.79 8.38
CA LEU A 324 -19.24 16.33 8.53
C LEU A 324 -19.09 15.88 9.99
N LEU A 325 -18.35 16.63 10.80
CA LEU A 325 -18.12 16.34 12.23
C LEU A 325 -19.20 16.91 13.15
N ALA A 326 -20.03 17.84 12.70
CA ALA A 326 -21.06 18.51 13.52
C ALA A 326 -22.01 17.54 14.25
N PRO A 327 -22.44 16.38 13.65
CA PRO A 327 -23.26 15.41 14.38
C PRO A 327 -22.52 14.68 15.51
N TYR A 328 -21.19 14.81 15.60
CA TYR A 328 -20.32 14.05 16.51
C TYR A 328 -19.45 14.97 17.39
N PRO A 329 -20.07 15.83 18.23
CA PRO A 329 -19.34 16.81 19.02
C PRO A 329 -18.36 16.14 20.00
N GLY A 330 -17.16 16.71 20.12
CA GLY A 330 -16.13 16.24 21.06
C GLY A 330 -15.37 14.97 20.61
N ARG A 331 -15.65 14.41 19.42
CA ARG A 331 -14.94 13.22 18.93
C ARG A 331 -13.51 13.53 18.46
N VAL A 332 -13.25 14.73 18.05
CA VAL A 332 -11.93 15.19 17.58
C VAL A 332 -11.44 16.32 18.49
N PRO A 333 -10.28 16.16 19.15
CA PRO A 333 -9.67 17.20 19.98
C PRO A 333 -9.29 18.45 19.19
N ALA A 334 -9.16 19.60 19.88
CA ALA A 334 -8.89 20.88 19.24
C ALA A 334 -7.57 20.90 18.45
N ASP A 335 -6.52 20.30 19.00
CA ASP A 335 -5.20 20.19 18.34
C ASP A 335 -5.22 19.33 17.07
N VAL A 336 -6.12 18.35 16.99
CA VAL A 336 -6.35 17.57 15.76
C VAL A 336 -7.23 18.36 14.79
N MET A 337 -8.20 19.15 15.29
CA MET A 337 -9.06 20.00 14.45
C MET A 337 -8.29 21.11 13.77
N ASP A 338 -7.36 21.76 14.45
CA ASP A 338 -6.55 22.84 13.87
C ASP A 338 -5.27 22.33 13.18
N GLY A 339 -5.05 21.00 13.13
CA GLY A 339 -3.94 20.37 12.42
C GLY A 339 -2.59 20.47 13.13
N THR A 340 -2.58 20.94 14.39
CA THR A 340 -1.35 21.12 15.17
C THR A 340 -0.97 19.91 16.00
N TYR A 341 -1.80 18.86 16.00
CA TYR A 341 -1.52 17.62 16.74
C TYR A 341 -0.10 17.12 16.50
N ARG A 342 0.57 16.79 17.61
CA ARG A 342 1.85 16.07 17.61
C ARG A 342 1.84 15.07 18.77
N PRO A 343 2.25 13.82 18.53
CA PRO A 343 2.49 12.92 19.65
C PRO A 343 3.64 13.47 20.51
N PRO A 344 3.71 13.09 21.81
CA PRO A 344 4.81 13.51 22.66
C PRO A 344 6.17 13.16 22.04
N VAL A 345 7.08 14.13 22.05
CA VAL A 345 8.49 13.93 21.73
C VAL A 345 9.20 13.62 23.03
N THR A 346 9.88 12.47 23.09
CA THR A 346 10.63 12.06 24.29
C THR A 346 12.06 12.61 24.24
N ASP A 347 12.77 12.52 25.35
CA ASP A 347 14.20 12.86 25.43
C ASP A 347 15.11 11.77 24.83
N GLY A 348 14.55 10.68 24.32
CA GLY A 348 15.27 9.54 23.74
C GLY A 348 16.06 8.71 24.76
N SER A 349 15.75 8.82 26.04
CA SER A 349 16.41 8.06 27.10
C SER A 349 15.79 6.69 27.37
N GLY A 350 14.59 6.44 26.85
CA GLY A 350 13.76 5.28 27.19
C GLY A 350 13.13 5.39 28.58
N GLN A 351 13.18 6.59 29.21
CA GLN A 351 12.64 6.81 30.56
C GLN A 351 12.29 8.29 30.83
N ASP A 352 11.79 8.98 29.82
CA ASP A 352 11.38 10.38 29.96
C ASP A 352 10.32 10.54 31.07
N ARG A 353 10.73 11.14 32.19
CA ARG A 353 9.88 11.30 33.38
C ARG A 353 8.66 12.18 33.13
N LYS A 354 8.75 13.15 32.21
CA LYS A 354 7.61 14.05 31.89
C LYS A 354 6.53 13.27 31.16
N VAL A 355 6.93 12.46 30.18
CA VAL A 355 6.01 11.63 29.41
C VAL A 355 5.40 10.53 30.29
N LEU A 356 6.21 9.84 31.10
CA LEU A 356 5.75 8.84 32.06
C LEU A 356 4.71 9.44 33.03
N LYS A 357 4.98 10.62 33.60
CA LYS A 357 4.03 11.31 34.49
C LYS A 357 2.73 11.67 33.77
N ALA A 358 2.80 12.22 32.55
CA ALA A 358 1.62 12.60 31.79
C ALA A 358 0.76 11.38 31.41
N ALA A 359 1.38 10.27 31.02
CA ALA A 359 0.68 9.01 30.75
C ALA A 359 0.02 8.44 32.02
N PHE A 360 0.72 8.49 33.15
CA PHE A 360 0.17 8.08 34.46
C PHE A 360 -1.05 8.89 34.85
N GLU A 361 -1.01 10.22 34.72
CA GLU A 361 -2.17 11.07 35.05
C GLU A 361 -3.38 10.78 34.15
N LEU A 362 -3.17 10.44 32.87
CA LEU A 362 -4.26 9.99 32.01
C LEU A 362 -4.85 8.65 32.49
N LEU A 363 -4.02 7.67 32.82
CA LEU A 363 -4.48 6.37 33.36
C LEU A 363 -5.25 6.58 34.68
N LYS A 364 -4.73 7.43 35.57
CA LYS A 364 -5.38 7.79 36.81
C LYS A 364 -6.75 8.45 36.58
N SER A 365 -6.86 9.33 35.57
CA SER A 365 -8.15 9.95 35.21
C SER A 365 -9.16 8.93 34.67
N ALA A 366 -8.70 7.80 34.16
CA ALA A 366 -9.51 6.68 33.73
C ALA A 366 -9.78 5.63 34.82
N GLY A 367 -9.41 5.94 36.10
CA GLY A 367 -9.69 5.09 37.28
C GLY A 367 -8.59 4.07 37.59
N TYR A 368 -7.45 4.11 36.91
CA TYR A 368 -6.31 3.21 37.18
C TYR A 368 -5.53 3.71 38.41
N THR A 369 -4.97 2.78 39.18
CA THR A 369 -4.20 3.07 40.39
C THR A 369 -2.93 2.22 40.41
N VAL A 370 -1.95 2.60 41.26
CA VAL A 370 -0.76 1.76 41.49
C VAL A 370 -0.75 1.29 42.95
N GLN A 371 -0.59 -0.03 43.12
CA GLN A 371 -0.42 -0.64 44.42
C GLN A 371 0.76 -1.65 44.34
N ASP A 372 1.66 -1.57 45.30
CA ASP A 372 2.84 -2.46 45.39
C ASP A 372 3.67 -2.54 44.09
N GLY A 373 3.70 -1.42 43.35
CA GLY A 373 4.43 -1.32 42.08
C GLY A 373 3.68 -1.88 40.87
N ALA A 374 2.50 -2.46 41.02
CA ALA A 374 1.64 -2.93 39.94
C ALA A 374 0.55 -1.91 39.59
N MET A 375 0.30 -1.68 38.30
CA MET A 375 -0.84 -0.93 37.80
C MET A 375 -2.10 -1.78 37.96
N LEU A 376 -3.13 -1.22 38.60
CA LEU A 376 -4.45 -1.85 38.75
C LEU A 376 -5.46 -1.14 37.87
N ASP A 377 -6.36 -1.90 37.27
CA ASP A 377 -7.51 -1.40 36.53
C ASP A 377 -8.59 -0.84 37.48
N PRO A 378 -9.67 -0.22 36.98
CA PRO A 378 -10.75 0.32 37.81
C PRO A 378 -11.45 -0.74 38.69
N GLU A 379 -11.37 -2.01 38.35
CA GLU A 379 -11.89 -3.14 39.15
C GLU A 379 -10.88 -3.63 40.20
N GLY A 380 -9.70 -3.04 40.30
CA GLY A 380 -8.63 -3.42 41.22
C GLY A 380 -7.82 -4.65 40.82
N LYS A 381 -7.89 -5.07 39.57
CA LYS A 381 -7.12 -6.19 39.04
C LYS A 381 -5.81 -5.68 38.42
N PRO A 382 -4.73 -6.50 38.44
CA PRO A 382 -3.50 -6.15 37.73
C PRO A 382 -3.77 -5.88 36.24
N PHE A 383 -3.29 -4.72 35.75
CA PHE A 383 -3.43 -4.32 34.36
C PHE A 383 -2.21 -4.81 33.56
N GLY A 384 -2.50 -5.60 32.55
CA GLY A 384 -1.47 -6.13 31.66
C GLY A 384 -2.05 -6.63 30.35
N PHE A 385 -1.15 -6.95 29.41
CA PHE A 385 -1.53 -7.49 28.09
C PHE A 385 -0.38 -8.17 27.36
N GLU A 386 -0.72 -8.99 26.36
CA GLU A 386 0.23 -9.68 25.48
C GLU A 386 0.37 -8.94 24.16
N ILE A 387 1.63 -8.79 23.68
CA ILE A 387 1.97 -8.29 22.34
C ILE A 387 2.37 -9.49 21.48
N LEU A 388 1.67 -9.72 20.36
CA LEU A 388 2.04 -10.73 19.38
C LEU A 388 2.99 -10.16 18.33
N THR A 389 4.04 -10.91 18.02
CA THR A 389 5.07 -10.57 17.04
C THR A 389 5.27 -11.71 16.03
N ALA A 390 5.65 -11.39 14.79
CA ALA A 390 5.91 -12.34 13.71
C ALA A 390 7.36 -12.32 13.20
N SER A 391 8.20 -11.42 13.73
CA SER A 391 9.59 -11.27 13.31
C SER A 391 10.48 -10.75 14.45
N GLN A 392 11.79 -10.96 14.32
CA GLN A 392 12.76 -10.44 15.29
C GLN A 392 12.73 -8.91 15.39
N ASP A 393 12.48 -8.20 14.30
CA ASP A 393 12.40 -6.73 14.32
C ASP A 393 11.16 -6.26 15.08
N GLU A 394 10.02 -6.93 14.92
CA GLU A 394 8.83 -6.70 15.72
C GLU A 394 9.07 -7.01 17.21
N GLU A 395 9.78 -8.09 17.52
CA GLU A 395 10.16 -8.43 18.90
C GLU A 395 11.03 -7.34 19.55
N ARG A 396 12.01 -6.80 18.82
CA ARG A 396 12.85 -5.69 19.31
C ARG A 396 12.02 -4.44 19.60
N LEU A 397 11.09 -4.08 18.71
CA LEU A 397 10.18 -2.96 18.92
C LEU A 397 9.26 -3.19 20.13
N ALA A 398 8.70 -4.38 20.26
CA ALA A 398 7.87 -4.75 21.40
C ALA A 398 8.63 -4.69 22.73
N ALA A 399 9.88 -5.15 22.76
CA ALA A 399 10.73 -5.10 23.97
C ALA A 399 11.04 -3.67 24.43
N ILE A 400 11.19 -2.72 23.49
CA ILE A 400 11.38 -1.31 23.84
C ILE A 400 10.11 -0.76 24.47
N TYR A 401 8.98 -1.04 23.88
CA TYR A 401 7.69 -0.58 24.37
C TYR A 401 7.35 -1.19 25.72
N GLN A 402 7.55 -2.50 25.89
CA GLN A 402 7.41 -3.23 27.15
C GLN A 402 8.19 -2.55 28.29
N ARG A 403 9.49 -2.25 28.10
CA ARG A 403 10.31 -1.60 29.13
C ARG A 403 9.75 -0.28 29.64
N THR A 404 9.11 0.49 28.77
CA THR A 404 8.51 1.77 29.15
C THR A 404 7.18 1.58 29.88
N LEU A 405 6.36 0.61 29.46
CA LEU A 405 5.11 0.24 30.09
C LEU A 405 5.33 -0.30 31.51
N GLU A 406 6.30 -1.18 31.69
CA GLU A 406 6.66 -1.79 33.00
C GLU A 406 7.09 -0.73 34.04
N LYS A 407 7.60 0.44 33.63
CA LYS A 407 7.92 1.53 34.55
C LYS A 407 6.71 2.13 35.23
N LEU A 408 5.52 1.96 34.65
CA LEU A 408 4.26 2.32 35.27
C LEU A 408 3.57 1.14 35.94
N GLY A 409 4.24 -0.01 36.07
CA GLY A 409 3.69 -1.22 36.68
C GLY A 409 2.70 -1.98 35.79
N ILE A 410 2.70 -1.72 34.47
CA ILE A 410 1.87 -2.45 33.49
C ILE A 410 2.59 -3.73 33.12
N ASP A 411 1.96 -4.89 33.34
CA ASP A 411 2.52 -6.19 33.01
C ASP A 411 2.35 -6.51 31.51
N VAL A 412 3.45 -6.64 30.77
CA VAL A 412 3.40 -6.83 29.32
C VAL A 412 4.17 -8.09 28.92
N GLY A 413 3.46 -9.05 28.34
CA GLY A 413 4.06 -10.24 27.73
C GLY A 413 4.37 -10.00 26.24
N ILE A 414 5.46 -10.61 25.74
CA ILE A 414 5.75 -10.65 24.30
C ILE A 414 5.72 -12.10 23.85
N ARG A 415 4.97 -12.38 22.79
CA ARG A 415 4.85 -13.72 22.23
C ARG A 415 5.13 -13.72 20.74
N SER A 416 6.21 -14.39 20.36
CA SER A 416 6.58 -14.60 18.96
C SER A 416 5.86 -15.83 18.40
N LEU A 417 5.28 -15.67 17.22
CA LEU A 417 4.52 -16.70 16.51
C LEU A 417 4.98 -16.76 15.06
N ASP A 418 4.81 -17.92 14.42
CA ASP A 418 5.01 -18.00 12.97
C ASP A 418 3.90 -17.30 12.17
N GLY A 419 4.14 -17.11 10.87
CA GLY A 419 3.23 -16.37 10.00
C GLY A 419 1.83 -16.98 9.90
N ASP A 420 1.70 -18.30 9.92
CA ASP A 420 0.42 -19.00 9.80
C ASP A 420 -0.38 -18.87 11.10
N GLN A 421 0.29 -18.98 12.25
CA GLN A 421 -0.33 -18.79 13.56
C GLN A 421 -0.83 -17.35 13.74
N ILE A 422 0.00 -16.35 13.38
CA ILE A 422 -0.39 -14.93 13.42
C ILE A 422 -1.59 -14.70 12.51
N GLN A 423 -1.57 -15.21 11.28
CA GLN A 423 -2.66 -15.01 10.33
C GLN A 423 -3.96 -15.64 10.83
N SER A 424 -3.90 -16.86 11.41
CA SER A 424 -5.05 -17.53 12.01
C SER A 424 -5.65 -16.74 13.17
N ARG A 425 -4.81 -16.18 14.05
CA ARG A 425 -5.27 -15.34 15.16
C ARG A 425 -5.85 -14.00 14.69
N LYS A 426 -5.24 -13.34 13.69
CA LYS A 426 -5.79 -12.13 13.06
C LYS A 426 -7.19 -12.36 12.51
N GLN A 427 -7.43 -13.48 11.83
CA GLN A 427 -8.74 -13.82 11.25
C GLN A 427 -9.85 -13.95 12.30
N ARG A 428 -9.53 -14.47 13.49
CA ARG A 428 -10.47 -14.68 14.60
C ARG A 428 -10.46 -13.54 15.63
N PHE A 429 -9.62 -12.52 15.42
CA PHE A 429 -9.37 -11.45 16.39
C PHE A 429 -8.90 -11.95 17.76
N ASP A 430 -8.20 -13.10 17.79
CA ASP A 430 -7.66 -13.75 18.99
C ASP A 430 -6.27 -13.15 19.34
N PHE A 431 -6.26 -11.90 19.76
CA PHE A 431 -5.07 -11.18 20.21
C PHE A 431 -5.46 -10.00 21.08
N GLU A 432 -4.53 -9.50 21.87
CA GLU A 432 -4.69 -8.28 22.65
C GLU A 432 -4.03 -7.09 21.92
N VAL A 433 -2.75 -7.19 21.61
CA VAL A 433 -1.99 -6.20 20.83
C VAL A 433 -1.21 -6.92 19.73
N LEU A 434 -1.25 -6.37 18.52
CA LEU A 434 -0.39 -6.76 17.40
C LEU A 434 0.66 -5.68 17.16
N VAL A 435 1.88 -6.06 16.80
CA VAL A 435 2.89 -5.12 16.31
C VAL A 435 3.21 -5.40 14.84
N GLY A 436 3.60 -4.36 14.12
CA GLY A 436 4.01 -4.45 12.72
C GLY A 436 3.10 -3.66 11.78
N SER A 437 3.12 -4.07 10.52
CA SER A 437 2.31 -3.42 9.49
C SER A 437 0.83 -3.74 9.66
N THR A 438 -0.01 -2.73 9.54
CA THR A 438 -1.47 -2.93 9.40
C THR A 438 -1.83 -3.71 8.13
N GLY A 439 -0.84 -3.96 7.24
CA GLY A 439 -1.04 -4.63 5.96
C GLY A 439 -1.66 -3.73 4.90
N PHE A 440 -1.77 -2.42 5.16
CA PHE A 440 -2.45 -1.49 4.26
C PHE A 440 -1.54 -0.35 3.83
N ASN A 441 -1.31 -0.28 2.52
CA ASN A 441 -0.86 0.96 1.91
C ASN A 441 -2.08 1.87 1.76
N ASN A 442 -2.05 3.05 2.38
CA ASN A 442 -3.08 4.03 2.12
C ASN A 442 -2.86 4.60 0.72
N SER A 443 -3.93 4.60 -0.07
CA SER A 443 -3.94 5.13 -1.43
C SER A 443 -4.13 6.65 -1.42
N LEU A 444 -3.65 7.32 -2.45
CA LEU A 444 -4.05 8.69 -2.78
C LEU A 444 -5.53 8.74 -3.25
N SER A 445 -6.10 7.58 -3.61
CA SER A 445 -7.51 7.41 -3.97
C SER A 445 -8.12 6.31 -3.08
N PRO A 446 -8.41 6.58 -1.79
CA PRO A 446 -9.07 5.61 -0.92
C PRO A 446 -10.53 5.38 -1.35
N GLY A 447 -10.97 4.13 -1.31
CA GLY A 447 -12.28 3.69 -1.75
C GLY A 447 -12.96 2.73 -0.77
N ILE A 448 -13.73 1.80 -1.31
CA ILE A 448 -14.56 0.83 -0.57
C ILE A 448 -13.77 -0.03 0.43
N GLU A 449 -12.46 -0.19 0.23
CA GLU A 449 -11.60 -0.95 1.13
C GLU A 449 -11.57 -0.35 2.55
N GLN A 450 -11.84 0.94 2.70
CA GLN A 450 -11.89 1.60 4.01
C GLN A 450 -13.05 1.06 4.87
N THR A 451 -14.15 0.63 4.24
CA THR A 451 -15.26 -0.04 4.93
C THR A 451 -14.82 -1.34 5.60
N GLY A 452 -13.99 -2.12 4.91
CA GLY A 452 -13.44 -3.37 5.46
C GLY A 452 -12.35 -3.16 6.52
N ARG A 453 -11.69 -2.00 6.53
CA ARG A 453 -10.60 -1.66 7.46
C ARG A 453 -11.08 -1.00 8.74
N TRP A 454 -12.05 -0.11 8.66
CA TRP A 454 -12.44 0.78 9.74
C TRP A 454 -13.95 0.81 10.02
N GLY A 455 -14.79 0.26 9.13
CA GLY A 455 -16.24 0.30 9.29
C GLY A 455 -16.73 -0.61 10.42
N SER A 456 -17.77 -0.17 11.14
CA SER A 456 -18.34 -0.85 12.30
C SER A 456 -18.86 -2.26 11.99
N ALA A 457 -19.42 -2.49 10.81
CA ALA A 457 -19.87 -3.82 10.38
C ALA A 457 -18.70 -4.81 10.26
N ALA A 458 -17.54 -4.36 9.79
CA ALA A 458 -16.34 -5.17 9.67
C ALA A 458 -15.72 -5.52 11.05
N ALA A 459 -15.99 -4.73 12.10
CA ALA A 459 -15.49 -5.01 13.44
C ALA A 459 -15.95 -6.38 14.00
N LYS A 460 -17.09 -6.89 13.53
CA LYS A 460 -17.69 -8.15 13.98
C LYS A 460 -17.53 -9.29 12.96
N ALA A 461 -17.02 -9.00 11.77
CA ALA A 461 -16.88 -9.98 10.69
C ALA A 461 -15.51 -10.67 10.76
N GLU A 462 -15.45 -11.93 11.14
CA GLU A 462 -14.21 -12.72 11.12
C GLU A 462 -13.54 -12.67 9.74
N GLY A 463 -12.21 -12.60 9.74
CA GLY A 463 -11.42 -12.46 8.51
C GLY A 463 -11.45 -11.08 7.88
N SER A 464 -12.18 -10.10 8.46
CA SER A 464 -12.12 -8.72 8.00
C SER A 464 -10.78 -8.07 8.35
N PHE A 465 -10.52 -6.95 7.72
CA PHE A 465 -9.32 -6.16 7.97
C PHE A 465 -9.48 -5.13 9.10
N ASN A 466 -10.65 -5.05 9.73
CA ASN A 466 -10.84 -4.19 10.90
C ASN A 466 -10.22 -4.84 12.15
N LEU A 467 -8.90 -4.99 12.13
CA LEU A 467 -8.16 -5.65 13.20
C LEU A 467 -8.30 -4.93 14.55
N ALA A 468 -8.33 -3.60 14.52
CA ALA A 468 -8.50 -2.81 15.74
C ALA A 468 -9.89 -2.95 16.41
N GLY A 469 -10.90 -3.41 15.68
CA GLY A 469 -12.27 -3.48 16.21
C GLY A 469 -12.97 -2.12 16.27
N VAL A 470 -12.64 -1.21 15.34
CA VAL A 470 -13.27 0.11 15.27
C VAL A 470 -14.78 -0.05 15.03
N ALA A 471 -15.57 0.48 15.93
CA ALA A 471 -17.03 0.51 15.84
C ALA A 471 -17.51 1.91 16.27
N ASP A 472 -17.34 2.88 15.37
CA ASP A 472 -17.57 4.30 15.63
C ASP A 472 -18.46 4.89 14.52
N PRO A 473 -19.68 5.34 14.86
CA PRO A 473 -20.59 5.93 13.86
C PRO A 473 -20.01 7.14 13.14
N ALA A 474 -19.10 7.91 13.76
CA ALA A 474 -18.44 9.03 13.08
C ALA A 474 -17.48 8.53 11.99
N VAL A 475 -16.78 7.43 12.24
CA VAL A 475 -15.91 6.77 11.25
C VAL A 475 -16.75 6.22 10.09
N ASP A 476 -17.88 5.57 10.38
CA ASP A 476 -18.80 5.08 9.35
C ASP A 476 -19.32 6.21 8.46
N ALA A 477 -19.73 7.32 9.07
CA ALA A 477 -20.21 8.51 8.35
C ALA A 477 -19.12 9.14 7.48
N ALA A 478 -17.87 9.19 7.96
CA ALA A 478 -16.74 9.71 7.18
C ALA A 478 -16.43 8.81 5.97
N ILE A 479 -16.47 7.48 6.14
CA ILE A 479 -16.31 6.52 5.04
C ILE A 479 -17.44 6.68 4.03
N GLU A 480 -18.69 6.79 4.48
CA GLU A 480 -19.83 6.98 3.59
C GLU A 480 -19.72 8.30 2.80
N ALA A 481 -19.34 9.40 3.46
CA ALA A 481 -19.10 10.68 2.80
C ALA A 481 -18.00 10.60 1.74
N MET A 482 -16.91 9.88 2.04
CA MET A 482 -15.82 9.63 1.10
C MET A 482 -16.30 8.85 -0.14
N LEU A 483 -17.06 7.78 0.06
CA LEU A 483 -17.58 6.96 -1.04
C LEU A 483 -18.58 7.70 -1.92
N ARG A 484 -19.36 8.60 -1.33
CA ARG A 484 -20.36 9.43 -2.03
C ARG A 484 -19.79 10.71 -2.65
N ALA A 485 -18.54 11.07 -2.34
CA ALA A 485 -17.94 12.30 -2.83
C ALA A 485 -17.93 12.37 -4.36
N ARG A 486 -18.37 13.50 -4.93
CA ARG A 486 -18.40 13.72 -6.38
C ARG A 486 -17.31 14.68 -6.86
N SER A 487 -16.89 15.61 -6.00
CA SER A 487 -15.76 16.50 -6.26
C SER A 487 -14.48 16.04 -5.56
N LYS A 488 -13.33 16.54 -6.03
CA LYS A 488 -12.05 16.33 -5.34
C LYS A 488 -12.09 16.91 -3.94
N GLU A 489 -12.63 18.10 -3.79
CA GLU A 489 -12.70 18.83 -2.52
C GLU A 489 -13.54 18.06 -1.48
N ASP A 490 -14.68 17.49 -1.88
CA ASP A 490 -15.51 16.68 -0.98
C ASP A 490 -14.80 15.39 -0.57
N SER A 491 -14.08 14.77 -1.51
CA SER A 491 -13.29 13.57 -1.23
C SER A 491 -12.15 13.85 -0.25
N VAL A 492 -11.38 14.91 -0.49
CA VAL A 492 -10.29 15.32 0.40
C VAL A 492 -10.83 15.65 1.80
N ALA A 493 -11.93 16.39 1.89
CA ALA A 493 -12.55 16.72 3.16
C ALA A 493 -12.99 15.46 3.93
N ALA A 494 -13.65 14.52 3.27
CA ALA A 494 -14.12 13.29 3.90
C ALA A 494 -12.95 12.40 4.37
N VAL A 495 -11.88 12.27 3.58
CA VAL A 495 -10.68 11.50 3.97
C VAL A 495 -9.96 12.17 5.14
N ARG A 496 -9.84 13.51 5.15
CA ARG A 496 -9.26 14.24 6.30
C ARG A 496 -10.10 14.08 7.56
N VAL A 497 -11.42 14.03 7.46
CA VAL A 497 -12.29 13.71 8.61
C VAL A 497 -12.01 12.30 9.11
N LEU A 498 -11.91 11.33 8.21
CA LEU A 498 -11.53 9.95 8.58
C LEU A 498 -10.16 9.91 9.26
N ASP A 499 -9.15 10.59 8.73
CA ASP A 499 -7.82 10.67 9.32
C ASP A 499 -7.85 11.29 10.74
N ARG A 500 -8.59 12.41 10.93
CA ARG A 500 -8.79 13.04 12.25
C ARG A 500 -9.40 12.09 13.25
N LEU A 501 -10.43 11.35 12.85
CA LEU A 501 -11.12 10.39 13.72
C LEU A 501 -10.22 9.20 14.09
N LEU A 502 -9.42 8.69 13.14
CA LEU A 502 -8.49 7.60 13.40
C LEU A 502 -7.33 8.04 14.32
N ILE A 503 -6.78 9.25 14.11
CA ILE A 503 -5.79 9.85 15.00
C ILE A 503 -6.37 9.99 16.41
N SER A 504 -7.57 10.57 16.53
CA SER A 504 -8.23 10.84 17.82
C SER A 504 -8.65 9.56 18.54
N GLY A 505 -8.97 8.51 17.80
CA GLY A 505 -9.37 7.22 18.34
C GLY A 505 -8.26 6.44 19.03
N ASN A 506 -6.99 6.75 18.75
CA ASN A 506 -5.82 6.06 19.29
C ASN A 506 -5.94 4.52 19.17
N TYR A 507 -6.46 4.03 18.06
CA TYR A 507 -6.65 2.59 17.81
C TYR A 507 -5.34 1.83 17.68
N MET A 508 -4.27 2.55 17.42
CA MET A 508 -2.91 2.04 17.38
C MET A 508 -1.91 3.10 17.87
N VAL A 509 -0.72 2.64 18.21
CA VAL A 509 0.46 3.48 18.44
C VAL A 509 1.30 3.44 17.16
N PRO A 510 1.19 4.43 16.28
CA PRO A 510 2.01 4.45 15.09
C PRO A 510 3.49 4.56 15.45
N THR A 511 4.33 3.81 14.76
CA THR A 511 5.78 3.82 14.98
C THR A 511 6.49 4.67 13.94
N GLN A 512 7.22 4.08 13.03
CA GLN A 512 8.03 4.77 12.04
C GLN A 512 7.58 4.48 10.62
N HIS A 513 7.95 5.39 9.73
CA HIS A 513 7.90 5.17 8.29
C HIS A 513 9.09 5.84 7.61
N ASN A 514 9.31 5.45 6.38
CA ASN A 514 10.24 6.12 5.49
C ASN A 514 9.44 6.86 4.40
N ASN A 515 9.71 8.15 4.23
CA ASN A 515 9.10 8.99 3.18
C ASN A 515 9.78 8.83 1.83
N GLN A 516 10.85 8.07 1.79
CA GLN A 516 11.79 8.02 0.70
C GLN A 516 11.94 6.60 0.21
N GLN A 517 12.15 6.47 -1.09
CA GLN A 517 12.59 5.22 -1.69
C GLN A 517 14.10 5.29 -1.83
N TRP A 518 14.80 4.34 -1.26
CA TRP A 518 16.25 4.23 -1.35
C TRP A 518 16.63 3.24 -2.43
N LEU A 519 17.53 3.65 -3.30
CA LEU A 519 17.97 2.86 -4.42
C LEU A 519 19.48 2.93 -4.56
N ALA A 520 20.12 1.79 -4.80
CA ALA A 520 21.48 1.73 -5.28
C ALA A 520 21.47 1.16 -6.70
N TYR A 521 22.21 1.77 -7.61
CA TYR A 521 22.24 1.34 -9.01
C TYR A 521 23.60 1.60 -9.65
N TRP A 522 23.91 0.81 -10.64
CA TRP A 522 25.12 0.98 -11.43
C TRP A 522 25.08 2.27 -12.24
N ASN A 523 26.18 3.03 -12.24
CA ASN A 523 26.28 4.38 -12.79
C ASN A 523 26.11 4.49 -14.32
N TYR A 524 25.97 3.36 -15.01
CA TYR A 524 25.57 3.34 -16.42
C TYR A 524 24.07 3.54 -16.64
N LEU A 525 23.28 3.59 -15.58
CA LEU A 525 21.87 3.96 -15.63
C LEU A 525 21.70 5.46 -15.38
N GLU A 526 20.73 6.04 -16.03
CA GLU A 526 20.27 7.43 -15.86
C GLU A 526 18.76 7.46 -15.75
N HIS A 527 18.24 8.54 -15.17
CA HIS A 527 16.82 8.75 -14.94
C HIS A 527 16.44 10.23 -15.06
N PRO A 528 15.13 10.55 -15.18
CA PRO A 528 14.66 11.93 -15.14
C PRO A 528 15.07 12.64 -13.83
N GLN A 529 15.42 13.91 -13.89
CA GLN A 529 15.82 14.70 -12.72
C GLN A 529 14.67 14.89 -11.71
N LYS A 530 13.45 15.00 -12.21
CA LYS A 530 12.25 15.16 -11.38
C LYS A 530 11.70 13.81 -10.98
N THR A 531 11.56 13.59 -9.67
CA THR A 531 10.87 12.41 -9.12
C THR A 531 9.36 12.68 -9.13
N PRO A 532 8.55 11.78 -9.70
CA PRO A 532 7.10 11.84 -9.62
C PRO A 532 6.58 11.63 -8.18
N ILE A 533 5.30 11.98 -7.92
CA ILE A 533 4.68 11.78 -6.60
C ILE A 533 4.63 10.30 -6.17
N TYR A 534 4.67 9.37 -7.13
CA TYR A 534 4.73 7.93 -6.88
C TYR A 534 6.16 7.39 -6.71
N GLY A 535 7.16 8.27 -6.61
CA GLY A 535 8.57 7.88 -6.50
C GLY A 535 9.21 7.55 -7.85
N TYR A 536 10.40 6.93 -7.83
CA TYR A 536 11.11 6.56 -9.04
C TYR A 536 10.29 5.60 -9.91
N GLN A 537 10.41 5.75 -11.22
CA GLN A 537 9.70 4.93 -12.21
C GLN A 537 10.72 4.29 -13.15
N LEU A 538 11.11 3.04 -12.90
CA LEU A 538 12.12 2.33 -13.71
C LEU A 538 11.82 2.31 -15.23
N PRO A 539 10.56 2.25 -15.68
CA PRO A 539 10.25 2.31 -17.12
C PRO A 539 10.67 3.62 -17.80
N THR A 540 10.92 4.70 -17.03
CA THR A 540 11.39 5.99 -17.57
C THR A 540 12.91 6.14 -17.56
N TRP A 541 13.63 5.16 -17.00
CA TRP A 541 15.09 5.17 -16.92
C TRP A 541 15.71 4.70 -18.23
N TRP A 542 16.97 5.02 -18.45
CA TRP A 542 17.71 4.59 -19.64
C TRP A 542 19.16 4.23 -19.29
N ARG A 543 19.80 3.55 -20.23
CA ARG A 543 21.23 3.26 -20.14
C ARG A 543 22.02 4.32 -20.89
N LYS A 544 23.10 4.82 -20.29
CA LYS A 544 24.06 5.73 -20.98
C LYS A 544 24.55 5.09 -22.25
N PRO A 545 24.69 5.86 -23.35
CA PRO A 545 25.42 5.41 -24.52
C PRO A 545 26.82 4.92 -24.11
N LYS A 546 27.29 3.85 -24.74
CA LYS A 546 28.65 3.34 -24.51
C LYS A 546 29.66 4.31 -25.08
#